data_edaa5f08aefd9255d02be3e8a997a909
#
_entry.id   edaa5f08aefd9255d02be3e8a997a909
#
_cell.length_a   1.000
_cell.length_b   1.000
_cell.length_c   1.000
_cell.angle_alpha   90.00
_cell.angle_beta   90.00
_cell.angle_gamma   90.00
#
_symmetry.space_group_name_H-M   'P 1'
#
loop_
_entity.id
_entity.type
_entity.pdbx_description
1 polymer ?
#
loop_
_entity_poly.entity_id
_entity_poly.type
_entity_poly.pdbx_seq_one_letter_code
_entity_poly.pdbx_strand_id
1 'polypeptide(L)'
;DETCCDHRLGQVRAPVVLDNADLERLCDTSDEWIVARTGISERRISHVEGTDLAELAARRALACAGLGAADLDLILVATCTPELLCPSVAAMVQHRLGAVNAAAFDLNAACSGFVYATANVTGMVQSGFVERVLVIGVEKLHVAMDYRDRSTCILFGDGAGAVVYEATDSGAGVLSVDLGADGSKGGTMVLQAMGTRGDPYGGRTPEETRLHFEGQAVFKIAVQGIAGSATRALERAGLGADDVDIVIPHQANGRIIESAARRLGVDSERVFVNIGQLGNTAAASIPMAISDAVDSGRVNPDDVVVLTAFGGGVTWGSIVMQWGDRTEPVGTHEGELPPTDATVFDLLESNLDFYAPLHADEPPAT
;
A
#
# COMPACT_ATOMS: atom_id res chain seq x y z
N ASP A 1 -2.22 30.14 3.90
CA ASP A 1 -1.51 29.69 2.70
C ASP A 1 -0.24 29.00 3.14
N GLU A 2 -0.36 27.84 3.72
CA GLU A 2 0.75 26.92 3.88
C GLU A 2 0.81 26.06 2.62
N THR A 3 1.60 26.49 1.66
CA THR A 3 2.12 25.63 0.62
C THR A 3 2.95 24.58 1.33
N CYS A 4 2.34 23.46 1.67
CA CYS A 4 3.03 22.29 2.15
C CYS A 4 3.95 21.83 1.01
N CYS A 5 5.27 22.06 1.19
CA CYS A 5 6.27 21.54 0.29
C CYS A 5 6.24 20.03 0.36
N ASP A 6 5.74 19.40 -0.68
CA ASP A 6 5.48 17.97 -0.77
C ASP A 6 6.76 17.18 -1.08
N HIS A 7 7.85 17.46 -0.34
CA HIS A 7 9.15 16.77 -0.44
C HIS A 7 9.10 15.43 0.29
N ARG A 8 8.30 14.51 -0.22
CA ARG A 8 7.98 13.26 0.46
C ARG A 8 8.94 12.17 0.06
N LEU A 9 9.53 11.57 1.08
CA LEU A 9 10.40 10.40 1.00
C LEU A 9 9.72 9.29 0.19
N GLY A 10 9.96 9.21 -1.10
CA GLY A 10 9.55 8.07 -1.92
C GLY A 10 8.04 7.79 -2.02
N GLN A 11 7.13 8.75 -1.72
CA GLN A 11 5.70 8.53 -1.93
C GLN A 11 5.13 9.39 -3.08
N VAL A 12 4.04 8.90 -3.66
CA VAL A 12 3.23 9.61 -4.66
C VAL A 12 1.76 9.44 -4.32
N ARG A 13 1.09 10.56 -4.10
CA ARG A 13 -0.37 10.66 -4.00
C ARG A 13 -0.91 11.07 -5.35
N ALA A 14 -1.88 10.32 -5.88
CA ALA A 14 -2.58 10.77 -7.07
C ALA A 14 -3.30 12.10 -6.79
N PRO A 15 -3.34 13.04 -7.75
CA PRO A 15 -3.81 14.41 -7.49
C PRO A 15 -5.33 14.52 -7.35
N VAL A 16 -6.10 13.63 -7.98
CA VAL A 16 -7.56 13.70 -7.97
C VAL A 16 -8.10 13.08 -6.69
N VAL A 17 -8.93 13.83 -5.99
CA VAL A 17 -9.55 13.41 -4.72
C VAL A 17 -10.95 12.89 -4.98
N LEU A 18 -11.28 11.76 -4.35
CA LEU A 18 -12.64 11.23 -4.19
C LEU A 18 -12.99 11.35 -2.70
N ASP A 19 -13.76 12.34 -2.33
CA ASP A 19 -14.21 12.54 -0.96
C ASP A 19 -15.50 11.79 -0.63
N ASN A 20 -15.94 11.85 0.63
CA ASN A 20 -17.17 11.19 1.04
C ASN A 20 -18.43 11.82 0.43
N ALA A 21 -18.42 13.14 0.15
CA ALA A 21 -19.54 13.82 -0.49
C ALA A 21 -19.71 13.38 -1.96
N ASP A 22 -18.61 13.08 -2.66
CA ASP A 22 -18.69 12.48 -3.99
C ASP A 22 -19.29 11.07 -3.96
N LEU A 23 -18.95 10.26 -2.94
CA LEU A 23 -19.50 8.91 -2.76
C LEU A 23 -21.00 8.93 -2.42
N GLU A 24 -21.49 9.94 -1.69
CA GLU A 24 -22.92 10.14 -1.42
C GLU A 24 -23.73 10.33 -2.72
N ARG A 25 -23.11 10.81 -3.80
CA ARG A 25 -23.72 10.93 -5.13
C ARG A 25 -23.76 9.62 -5.91
N LEU A 26 -22.95 8.63 -5.51
CA LEU A 26 -22.79 7.35 -6.22
C LEU A 26 -23.54 6.19 -5.58
N CYS A 27 -23.64 6.17 -4.24
CA CYS A 27 -24.29 5.10 -3.50
C CYS A 27 -24.94 5.61 -2.21
N ASP A 28 -25.84 4.80 -1.61
CA ASP A 28 -26.54 5.11 -0.35
C ASP A 28 -25.60 5.06 0.84
N THR A 29 -24.94 6.19 1.16
CA THR A 29 -23.94 6.33 2.23
C THR A 29 -23.96 7.76 2.80
N SER A 30 -23.15 8.04 3.84
CA SER A 30 -22.88 9.39 4.33
C SER A 30 -21.47 9.50 4.88
N ASP A 31 -20.93 10.73 4.97
CA ASP A 31 -19.63 11.01 5.55
C ASP A 31 -19.52 10.41 6.96
N GLU A 32 -20.52 10.67 7.84
CA GLU A 32 -20.51 10.17 9.20
C GLU A 32 -20.48 8.63 9.24
N TRP A 33 -21.22 7.97 8.32
CA TRP A 33 -21.27 6.52 8.25
C TRP A 33 -19.92 5.93 7.81
N ILE A 34 -19.28 6.54 6.80
CA ILE A 34 -17.98 6.11 6.29
C ILE A 34 -16.90 6.33 7.35
N VAL A 35 -16.77 7.54 7.89
CA VAL A 35 -15.75 7.89 8.89
C VAL A 35 -15.88 7.03 10.14
N ALA A 36 -17.09 6.84 10.67
CA ALA A 36 -17.31 6.01 11.85
C ALA A 36 -16.91 4.53 11.65
N ARG A 37 -16.93 4.02 10.42
CA ARG A 37 -16.61 2.62 10.10
C ARG A 37 -15.19 2.39 9.67
N THR A 38 -14.58 3.37 9.04
CA THR A 38 -13.31 3.21 8.32
C THR A 38 -12.22 4.18 8.76
N GLY A 39 -12.61 5.35 9.29
CA GLY A 39 -11.72 6.48 9.54
C GLY A 39 -11.30 7.22 8.26
N ILE A 40 -11.96 6.97 7.11
CA ILE A 40 -11.59 7.53 5.81
C ILE A 40 -12.47 8.72 5.48
N SER A 41 -11.85 9.86 5.16
CA SER A 41 -12.54 11.07 4.68
C SER A 41 -12.39 11.24 3.18
N GLU A 42 -11.25 10.85 2.60
CA GLU A 42 -10.97 10.94 1.18
C GLU A 42 -10.07 9.81 0.66
N ARG A 43 -10.05 9.61 -0.64
CA ARG A 43 -9.19 8.67 -1.39
C ARG A 43 -8.58 9.42 -2.56
N ARG A 44 -7.50 8.87 -3.08
CA ARG A 44 -6.85 9.40 -4.28
C ARG A 44 -7.14 8.50 -5.45
N ILE A 45 -7.49 9.11 -6.60
CA ILE A 45 -7.75 8.42 -7.86
C ILE A 45 -6.70 8.85 -8.88
N SER A 46 -6.06 7.87 -9.50
CA SER A 46 -4.97 8.13 -10.44
C SER A 46 -5.47 8.31 -11.87
N HIS A 47 -5.06 9.42 -12.49
CA HIS A 47 -5.26 9.68 -13.92
C HIS A 47 -4.14 9.11 -14.80
N VAL A 48 -3.09 8.55 -14.18
CA VAL A 48 -1.95 7.93 -14.86
C VAL A 48 -1.87 6.45 -14.53
N GLU A 49 -0.99 5.70 -15.21
CA GLU A 49 -0.81 4.28 -14.97
C GLU A 49 0.00 4.00 -13.66
N GLY A 50 -0.08 2.76 -13.18
CA GLY A 50 0.66 2.33 -12.00
C GLY A 50 2.17 2.50 -12.15
N THR A 51 2.70 2.28 -13.36
CA THR A 51 4.12 2.47 -13.66
C THR A 51 4.57 3.93 -13.51
N ASP A 52 3.70 4.91 -13.84
CA ASP A 52 4.03 6.34 -13.68
C ASP A 52 4.12 6.73 -12.20
N LEU A 53 3.18 6.21 -11.37
CA LEU A 53 3.21 6.39 -9.92
C LEU A 53 4.47 5.76 -9.32
N ALA A 54 4.78 4.53 -9.71
CA ALA A 54 5.93 3.77 -9.23
C ALA A 54 7.26 4.43 -9.62
N GLU A 55 7.39 4.90 -10.85
CA GLU A 55 8.58 5.62 -11.33
C GLU A 55 8.85 6.88 -10.50
N LEU A 56 7.83 7.72 -10.30
CA LEU A 56 7.98 8.95 -9.52
C LEU A 56 8.33 8.67 -8.06
N ALA A 57 7.68 7.67 -7.42
CA ALA A 57 8.01 7.23 -6.07
C ALA A 57 9.47 6.75 -5.98
N ALA A 58 9.92 5.97 -6.97
CA ALA A 58 11.28 5.49 -7.08
C ALA A 58 12.31 6.62 -7.18
N ARG A 59 12.07 7.63 -8.04
CA ARG A 59 12.96 8.79 -8.19
C ARG A 59 13.08 9.60 -6.89
N ARG A 60 11.97 9.77 -6.18
CA ARG A 60 11.95 10.44 -4.86
C ARG A 60 12.74 9.64 -3.82
N ALA A 61 12.54 8.32 -3.74
CA ALA A 61 13.27 7.44 -2.83
C ALA A 61 14.78 7.43 -3.11
N LEU A 62 15.20 7.38 -4.38
CA LEU A 62 16.60 7.44 -4.78
C LEU A 62 17.24 8.79 -4.41
N ALA A 63 16.55 9.91 -4.68
CA ALA A 63 17.03 11.22 -4.28
C ALA A 63 17.19 11.34 -2.76
N CYS A 64 16.20 10.87 -2.00
CA CYS A 64 16.25 10.82 -0.55
C CYS A 64 17.45 10.00 -0.04
N ALA A 65 17.73 8.87 -0.67
CA ALA A 65 18.89 8.03 -0.35
C ALA A 65 20.25 8.61 -0.83
N GLY A 66 20.24 9.61 -1.73
CA GLY A 66 21.44 10.14 -2.37
C GLY A 66 22.07 9.18 -3.37
N LEU A 67 21.26 8.30 -3.98
CA LEU A 67 21.69 7.25 -4.91
C LEU A 67 21.24 7.57 -6.35
N GLY A 68 22.04 7.10 -7.32
CA GLY A 68 21.65 7.03 -8.72
C GLY A 68 20.96 5.70 -9.06
N ALA A 69 20.15 5.68 -10.11
CA ALA A 69 19.49 4.45 -10.55
C ALA A 69 20.49 3.33 -10.94
N ALA A 70 21.68 3.69 -11.41
CA ALA A 70 22.75 2.74 -11.77
C ALA A 70 23.41 2.07 -10.55
N ASP A 71 23.17 2.58 -9.34
CA ASP A 71 23.70 2.00 -8.09
C ASP A 71 22.86 0.83 -7.59
N LEU A 72 21.67 0.62 -8.16
CA LEU A 72 20.75 -0.45 -7.76
C LEU A 72 21.15 -1.80 -8.35
N ASP A 73 21.06 -2.85 -7.52
CA ASP A 73 21.21 -4.25 -7.93
C ASP A 73 19.85 -4.90 -8.24
N LEU A 74 18.77 -4.40 -7.61
CA LEU A 74 17.44 -4.97 -7.74
C LEU A 74 16.35 -3.91 -7.57
N ILE A 75 15.30 -4.03 -8.39
CA ILE A 75 14.01 -3.36 -8.20
C ILE A 75 12.95 -4.40 -7.98
N LEU A 76 12.25 -4.34 -6.86
CA LEU A 76 11.13 -5.22 -6.52
C LEU A 76 9.87 -4.40 -6.31
N VAL A 77 8.83 -4.72 -7.09
CA VAL A 77 7.52 -4.04 -7.00
C VAL A 77 6.51 -4.97 -6.36
N ALA A 78 5.89 -4.52 -5.28
CA ALA A 78 4.74 -5.18 -4.65
C ALA A 78 3.46 -4.56 -5.20
N THR A 79 2.67 -5.34 -5.92
CA THR A 79 1.39 -4.91 -6.48
C THR A 79 0.43 -6.08 -6.72
N CYS A 80 -0.87 -5.85 -6.59
CA CYS A 80 -1.92 -6.73 -7.06
C CYS A 80 -2.72 -6.14 -8.24
N THR A 81 -2.34 -4.94 -8.69
CA THR A 81 -2.92 -4.24 -9.84
C THR A 81 -1.86 -3.89 -10.88
N PRO A 82 -1.09 -4.87 -11.40
CA PRO A 82 -0.09 -4.59 -12.40
C PRO A 82 -0.75 -4.05 -13.67
N GLU A 83 -0.13 -3.06 -14.30
CA GLU A 83 -0.57 -2.48 -15.57
C GLU A 83 -0.65 -3.54 -16.69
N LEU A 84 0.33 -4.43 -16.72
CA LEU A 84 0.42 -5.55 -17.62
C LEU A 84 0.79 -6.83 -16.87
N LEU A 85 0.36 -7.99 -17.36
CA LEU A 85 0.86 -9.26 -16.86
C LEU A 85 2.32 -9.52 -17.26
N CYS A 86 2.74 -8.97 -18.39
CA CYS A 86 4.10 -9.01 -18.93
C CYS A 86 4.27 -7.89 -19.98
N PRO A 87 5.31 -7.06 -19.88
CA PRO A 87 6.36 -7.06 -18.86
C PRO A 87 5.85 -6.71 -17.46
N SER A 88 6.64 -7.03 -16.42
CA SER A 88 6.35 -6.63 -15.04
C SER A 88 6.46 -5.11 -14.85
N VAL A 89 5.74 -4.55 -13.87
CA VAL A 89 5.86 -3.13 -13.49
C VAL A 89 7.32 -2.80 -13.12
N ALA A 90 7.98 -3.67 -12.36
CA ALA A 90 9.38 -3.51 -12.00
C ALA A 90 10.31 -3.38 -13.21
N ALA A 91 10.10 -4.19 -14.27
CA ALA A 91 10.90 -4.12 -15.48
C ALA A 91 10.66 -2.82 -16.27
N MET A 92 9.41 -2.34 -16.29
CA MET A 92 9.09 -1.05 -16.93
C MET A 92 9.70 0.12 -16.15
N VAL A 93 9.63 0.12 -14.83
CA VAL A 93 10.25 1.11 -13.95
C VAL A 93 11.77 1.07 -14.09
N GLN A 94 12.38 -0.12 -14.12
CA GLN A 94 13.82 -0.31 -14.32
C GLN A 94 14.32 0.40 -15.58
N HIS A 95 13.61 0.21 -16.70
CA HIS A 95 13.93 0.85 -17.98
C HIS A 95 13.77 2.38 -17.90
N ARG A 96 12.67 2.88 -17.35
CA ARG A 96 12.36 4.32 -17.26
C ARG A 96 13.33 5.07 -16.33
N LEU A 97 13.80 4.42 -15.27
CA LEU A 97 14.83 4.97 -14.38
C LEU A 97 16.23 4.96 -15.00
N GLY A 98 16.48 4.11 -15.99
CA GLY A 98 17.82 3.82 -16.49
C GLY A 98 18.67 3.00 -15.52
N ALA A 99 18.05 2.15 -14.70
CA ALA A 99 18.71 1.30 -13.71
C ALA A 99 19.36 0.08 -14.38
N VAL A 100 20.36 0.33 -15.22
CA VAL A 100 20.94 -0.66 -16.15
C VAL A 100 21.58 -1.86 -15.48
N ASN A 101 21.95 -1.75 -14.20
CA ASN A 101 22.55 -2.82 -13.43
C ASN A 101 21.53 -3.66 -12.64
N ALA A 102 20.30 -3.14 -12.46
CA ALA A 102 19.32 -3.76 -11.60
C ALA A 102 18.56 -4.91 -12.30
N ALA A 103 18.44 -6.05 -11.62
CA ALA A 103 17.40 -7.03 -11.90
C ALA A 103 16.02 -6.46 -11.50
N ALA A 104 14.92 -7.00 -12.06
CA ALA A 104 13.60 -6.45 -11.78
C ALA A 104 12.52 -7.53 -11.84
N PHE A 105 11.63 -7.57 -10.82
CA PHE A 105 10.45 -8.44 -10.81
C PHE A 105 9.34 -7.91 -9.89
N ASP A 106 8.10 -8.34 -10.14
CA ASP A 106 6.94 -8.04 -9.30
C ASP A 106 6.68 -9.17 -8.29
N LEU A 107 6.12 -8.80 -7.13
CA LEU A 107 5.66 -9.71 -6.09
C LEU A 107 4.20 -9.39 -5.75
N ASN A 108 3.36 -10.42 -5.70
CA ASN A 108 1.98 -10.29 -5.28
C ASN A 108 1.70 -11.09 -3.98
N ALA A 109 1.46 -10.38 -2.88
CA ALA A 109 0.88 -10.88 -1.65
C ALA A 109 -0.24 -9.92 -1.18
N ALA A 110 -0.95 -9.32 -2.14
CA ALA A 110 -1.98 -8.31 -1.93
C ALA A 110 -1.50 -7.20 -0.96
N CYS A 111 -2.35 -6.76 -0.03
CA CYS A 111 -2.01 -5.68 0.91
C CYS A 111 -0.79 -5.96 1.80
N SER A 112 -0.39 -7.21 2.00
CA SER A 112 0.86 -7.56 2.70
C SER A 112 2.10 -7.58 1.79
N GLY A 113 1.93 -7.24 0.51
CA GLY A 113 2.98 -7.32 -0.50
C GLY A 113 4.25 -6.58 -0.13
N PHE A 114 4.17 -5.37 0.42
CA PHE A 114 5.35 -4.61 0.82
C PHE A 114 6.14 -5.30 1.96
N VAL A 115 5.45 -5.86 2.97
CA VAL A 115 6.09 -6.61 4.05
C VAL A 115 6.78 -7.87 3.51
N TYR A 116 6.12 -8.60 2.61
CA TYR A 116 6.71 -9.76 1.94
C TYR A 116 7.91 -9.39 1.07
N ALA A 117 7.83 -8.27 0.34
CA ALA A 117 8.93 -7.75 -0.46
C ALA A 117 10.13 -7.39 0.42
N THR A 118 9.92 -6.65 1.51
CA THR A 118 10.97 -6.30 2.48
C THR A 118 11.61 -7.55 3.08
N ALA A 119 10.82 -8.55 3.44
CA ALA A 119 11.35 -9.81 3.98
C ALA A 119 12.24 -10.55 2.97
N ASN A 120 11.83 -10.60 1.69
CA ASN A 120 12.63 -11.20 0.62
C ASN A 120 13.95 -10.45 0.42
N VAL A 121 13.87 -9.12 0.31
CA VAL A 121 15.05 -8.26 0.13
C VAL A 121 16.02 -8.41 1.30
N THR A 122 15.53 -8.44 2.54
CA THR A 122 16.36 -8.67 3.73
C THR A 122 17.17 -9.95 3.60
N GLY A 123 16.54 -11.07 3.20
CA GLY A 123 17.25 -12.33 2.98
C GLY A 123 18.27 -12.26 1.85
N MET A 124 17.97 -11.56 0.76
CA MET A 124 18.88 -11.38 -0.38
C MET A 124 20.10 -10.52 0.01
N VAL A 125 19.90 -9.43 0.75
CA VAL A 125 20.98 -8.58 1.24
C VAL A 125 21.86 -9.34 2.26
N GLN A 126 21.24 -10.01 3.23
CA GLN A 126 21.98 -10.79 4.24
C GLN A 126 22.79 -11.94 3.64
N SER A 127 22.35 -12.51 2.52
CA SER A 127 23.12 -13.55 1.80
C SER A 127 24.25 -13.00 0.93
N GLY A 128 24.37 -11.66 0.81
CA GLY A 128 25.34 -10.99 -0.07
C GLY A 128 25.01 -11.13 -1.56
N PHE A 129 23.75 -11.49 -1.89
CA PHE A 129 23.32 -11.61 -3.28
C PHE A 129 23.12 -10.24 -3.95
N VAL A 130 22.65 -9.25 -3.18
CA VAL A 130 22.45 -7.85 -3.59
C VAL A 130 22.88 -6.94 -2.44
N GLU A 131 23.29 -5.71 -2.75
CA GLU A 131 23.68 -4.71 -1.75
C GLU A 131 22.65 -3.58 -1.64
N ARG A 132 22.10 -3.13 -2.80
CA ARG A 132 21.17 -1.99 -2.89
C ARG A 132 19.91 -2.38 -3.63
N VAL A 133 18.80 -2.28 -2.95
CA VAL A 133 17.49 -2.68 -3.48
C VAL A 133 16.47 -1.59 -3.32
N LEU A 134 15.75 -1.31 -4.39
CA LEU A 134 14.58 -0.45 -4.36
C LEU A 134 13.32 -1.32 -4.25
N VAL A 135 12.55 -1.15 -3.18
CA VAL A 135 11.25 -1.81 -2.97
C VAL A 135 10.15 -0.79 -3.15
N ILE A 136 9.21 -1.06 -4.04
CA ILE A 136 8.08 -0.19 -4.37
C ILE A 136 6.79 -0.92 -4.04
N GLY A 137 5.85 -0.24 -3.36
CA GLY A 137 4.45 -0.64 -3.32
C GLY A 137 3.65 0.29 -4.22
N VAL A 138 2.87 -0.24 -5.14
CA VAL A 138 2.03 0.57 -6.05
C VAL A 138 0.71 -0.11 -6.32
N GLU A 139 -0.38 0.68 -6.30
CA GLU A 139 -1.72 0.18 -6.60
C GLU A 139 -2.57 1.21 -7.33
N LYS A 140 -3.39 0.72 -8.26
CA LYS A 140 -4.43 1.46 -8.98
C LYS A 140 -5.75 0.69 -8.82
N LEU A 141 -6.33 0.79 -7.61
CA LEU A 141 -7.46 -0.06 -7.22
C LEU A 141 -8.81 0.42 -7.73
N HIS A 142 -8.93 1.72 -8.03
CA HIS A 142 -10.20 2.30 -8.49
C HIS A 142 -10.75 1.57 -9.74
N VAL A 143 -9.88 1.04 -10.61
CA VAL A 143 -10.30 0.34 -11.84
C VAL A 143 -11.10 -0.95 -11.59
N ALA A 144 -11.01 -1.51 -10.39
CA ALA A 144 -11.64 -2.76 -10.01
C ALA A 144 -12.78 -2.60 -8.99
N MET A 145 -13.16 -1.37 -8.66
CA MET A 145 -14.21 -1.08 -7.67
C MET A 145 -15.55 -0.83 -8.35
N ASP A 146 -16.61 -1.44 -7.82
CA ASP A 146 -17.99 -1.06 -8.12
C ASP A 146 -18.38 0.11 -7.23
N TYR A 147 -18.43 1.32 -7.78
CA TYR A 147 -18.71 2.55 -7.01
C TYR A 147 -20.17 2.70 -6.55
N ARG A 148 -21.05 1.76 -6.88
CA ARG A 148 -22.40 1.66 -6.31
C ARG A 148 -22.49 0.65 -5.18
N ASP A 149 -21.46 -0.20 -5.00
CA ASP A 149 -21.36 -1.09 -3.85
C ASP A 149 -20.66 -0.40 -2.67
N ARG A 150 -21.43 0.22 -1.78
CA ARG A 150 -20.90 0.92 -0.59
C ARG A 150 -20.08 0.03 0.36
N SER A 151 -20.12 -1.29 0.21
CA SER A 151 -19.35 -2.19 1.06
C SER A 151 -17.86 -2.17 0.72
N THR A 152 -17.50 -1.79 -0.49
CA THR A 152 -16.14 -1.82 -1.03
C THR A 152 -15.65 -0.47 -1.52
N CYS A 153 -16.47 0.30 -2.24
CA CYS A 153 -16.06 1.56 -2.87
C CYS A 153 -15.57 2.63 -1.89
N ILE A 154 -16.01 2.56 -0.64
CA ILE A 154 -15.63 3.50 0.42
C ILE A 154 -14.21 3.30 0.96
N LEU A 155 -13.51 2.21 0.56
CA LEU A 155 -12.28 1.80 1.21
C LEU A 155 -11.02 2.22 0.44
N PHE A 156 -10.96 1.92 -0.85
CA PHE A 156 -9.71 1.86 -1.59
C PHE A 156 -9.35 3.16 -2.31
N GLY A 157 -8.04 3.45 -2.34
CA GLY A 157 -7.43 4.53 -3.10
C GLY A 157 -6.20 4.06 -3.86
N ASP A 158 -5.70 4.92 -4.74
CA ASP A 158 -4.52 4.68 -5.57
C ASP A 158 -3.31 5.43 -5.01
N GLY A 159 -2.12 4.88 -5.24
CA GLY A 159 -0.88 5.52 -4.84
C GLY A 159 0.34 4.63 -4.98
N ALA A 160 1.49 5.20 -4.75
CA ALA A 160 2.76 4.49 -4.69
C ALA A 160 3.65 4.99 -3.56
N GLY A 161 4.44 4.09 -3.00
CA GLY A 161 5.52 4.42 -2.08
C GLY A 161 6.73 3.54 -2.35
N ALA A 162 7.92 4.06 -2.11
CA ALA A 162 9.17 3.37 -2.38
C ALA A 162 10.18 3.58 -1.25
N VAL A 163 10.97 2.55 -0.97
CA VAL A 163 12.02 2.55 0.04
C VAL A 163 13.28 1.91 -0.55
N VAL A 164 14.44 2.52 -0.32
CA VAL A 164 15.74 1.93 -0.64
C VAL A 164 16.25 1.16 0.58
N TYR A 165 16.62 -0.09 0.36
CA TYR A 165 17.33 -0.93 1.33
C TYR A 165 18.79 -1.08 0.89
N GLU A 166 19.71 -0.89 1.83
CA GLU A 166 21.15 -1.01 1.61
C GLU A 166 21.78 -1.89 2.69
N ALA A 167 22.78 -2.68 2.31
CA ALA A 167 23.57 -3.44 3.26
C ALA A 167 24.30 -2.48 4.22
N THR A 168 24.29 -2.79 5.51
CA THR A 168 24.95 -1.99 6.54
C THR A 168 25.56 -2.86 7.63
N ASP A 169 26.69 -2.40 8.18
CA ASP A 169 27.35 -2.98 9.36
C ASP A 169 27.01 -2.21 10.65
N SER A 170 26.12 -1.22 10.60
CA SER A 170 25.80 -0.34 11.75
C SER A 170 25.04 -1.01 12.88
N GLY A 171 24.45 -2.19 12.63
CA GLY A 171 23.54 -2.87 13.55
C GLY A 171 22.08 -2.44 13.40
N ALA A 172 21.79 -1.34 12.70
CA ALA A 172 20.44 -0.95 12.30
C ALA A 172 19.90 -1.86 11.19
N GLY A 173 18.60 -1.79 10.94
CA GLY A 173 17.92 -2.54 9.89
C GLY A 173 16.97 -3.60 10.44
N VAL A 174 16.63 -4.59 9.62
CA VAL A 174 15.64 -5.62 9.97
C VAL A 174 16.20 -6.60 11.01
N LEU A 175 15.59 -6.60 12.19
CA LEU A 175 15.94 -7.48 13.32
C LEU A 175 15.25 -8.85 13.21
N SER A 176 14.00 -8.86 12.79
CA SER A 176 13.23 -10.09 12.65
C SER A 176 12.08 -9.94 11.66
N VAL A 177 11.60 -11.09 11.20
CA VAL A 177 10.49 -11.23 10.25
C VAL A 177 9.55 -12.35 10.72
N ASP A 178 8.24 -12.13 10.60
CA ASP A 178 7.21 -13.17 10.67
C ASP A 178 6.29 -13.07 9.45
N LEU A 179 6.18 -14.12 8.68
CA LEU A 179 5.26 -14.22 7.53
C LEU A 179 4.34 -15.43 7.71
N GLY A 180 3.13 -15.33 7.20
CA GLY A 180 2.20 -16.44 7.19
C GLY A 180 1.05 -16.28 6.21
N ALA A 181 0.39 -17.38 5.89
CA ALA A 181 -0.76 -17.43 5.03
C ALA A 181 -1.75 -18.52 5.45
N ASP A 182 -3.03 -18.31 5.13
CA ASP A 182 -4.10 -19.32 5.21
C ASP A 182 -4.93 -19.29 3.94
N GLY A 183 -4.54 -20.07 2.94
CA GLY A 183 -5.24 -20.18 1.66
C GLY A 183 -6.66 -20.72 1.79
N SER A 184 -7.02 -21.38 2.91
CA SER A 184 -8.40 -21.85 3.14
C SER A 184 -9.41 -20.71 3.31
N LYS A 185 -8.93 -19.51 3.60
CA LYS A 185 -9.70 -18.26 3.74
C LYS A 185 -9.67 -17.37 2.49
N GLY A 186 -9.02 -17.80 1.42
CA GLY A 186 -8.88 -17.01 0.19
C GLY A 186 -10.19 -16.55 -0.42
N GLY A 187 -11.29 -17.29 -0.19
CA GLY A 187 -12.62 -16.88 -0.65
C GLY A 187 -13.21 -15.64 0.03
N THR A 188 -12.67 -15.19 1.17
CA THR A 188 -13.21 -14.03 1.91
C THR A 188 -12.88 -12.68 1.29
N MET A 189 -11.84 -12.63 0.44
CA MET A 189 -11.44 -11.43 -0.31
C MET A 189 -10.88 -11.86 -1.67
N VAL A 190 -11.63 -11.59 -2.74
CA VAL A 190 -11.26 -12.04 -4.09
C VAL A 190 -11.36 -10.87 -5.06
N LEU A 191 -10.26 -10.55 -5.71
CA LEU A 191 -10.17 -9.62 -6.83
C LEU A 191 -9.88 -10.40 -8.10
N GLN A 192 -10.85 -10.50 -9.02
CA GLN A 192 -10.72 -11.32 -10.23
C GLN A 192 -10.31 -10.51 -11.46
N ALA A 193 -10.39 -9.18 -11.37
CA ALA A 193 -10.29 -8.29 -12.52
C ALA A 193 -9.05 -8.52 -13.42
N MET A 194 -7.93 -8.92 -12.82
CA MET A 194 -6.64 -9.08 -13.51
C MET A 194 -6.21 -10.55 -13.70
N GLY A 195 -6.97 -11.50 -13.10
CA GLY A 195 -6.62 -12.93 -13.14
C GLY A 195 -7.03 -13.63 -14.42
N THR A 196 -6.62 -14.89 -14.57
CA THR A 196 -6.96 -15.77 -15.71
C THR A 196 -8.22 -16.61 -15.47
N ARG A 197 -8.89 -16.42 -14.33
CA ARG A 197 -10.14 -17.12 -14.01
C ARG A 197 -11.26 -16.58 -14.90
N GLY A 198 -12.09 -17.48 -15.44
CA GLY A 198 -13.15 -17.16 -16.39
C GLY A 198 -12.73 -17.38 -17.83
N ASP A 199 -13.62 -17.02 -18.77
CA ASP A 199 -13.36 -17.13 -20.20
C ASP A 199 -12.60 -15.89 -20.71
N PRO A 200 -11.33 -15.99 -21.09
CA PRO A 200 -10.57 -14.86 -21.58
C PRO A 200 -11.06 -14.35 -22.94
N TYR A 201 -11.88 -15.14 -23.65
CA TYR A 201 -12.38 -14.83 -25.00
C TYR A 201 -13.83 -14.36 -25.01
N GLY A 202 -14.62 -14.70 -23.98
CA GLY A 202 -16.03 -14.31 -23.85
C GLY A 202 -16.27 -12.92 -23.24
N GLY A 203 -15.20 -12.24 -22.83
CA GLY A 203 -15.27 -11.02 -22.02
C GLY A 203 -15.55 -11.34 -20.55
N ARG A 204 -15.39 -10.34 -19.69
CA ARG A 204 -15.70 -10.45 -18.26
C ARG A 204 -17.00 -9.74 -17.95
N THR A 205 -17.83 -10.37 -17.16
CA THR A 205 -19.04 -9.72 -16.66
C THR A 205 -18.71 -8.84 -15.43
N PRO A 206 -19.53 -7.83 -15.15
CA PRO A 206 -19.40 -7.04 -13.94
C PRO A 206 -19.37 -7.89 -12.65
N GLU A 207 -20.21 -8.94 -12.53
CA GLU A 207 -20.18 -9.86 -11.38
C GLU A 207 -18.85 -10.57 -11.20
N GLU A 208 -18.22 -10.97 -12.29
CA GLU A 208 -16.94 -11.71 -12.25
C GLU A 208 -15.77 -10.81 -11.89
N THR A 209 -15.87 -9.49 -12.14
CA THR A 209 -14.76 -8.55 -11.98
C THR A 209 -14.81 -7.76 -10.69
N ARG A 210 -15.98 -7.57 -10.07
CA ARG A 210 -16.08 -6.82 -8.83
C ARG A 210 -15.31 -7.50 -7.69
N LEU A 211 -14.80 -6.68 -6.78
CA LEU A 211 -14.19 -7.17 -5.55
C LEU A 211 -15.22 -7.89 -4.67
N HIS A 212 -15.01 -9.18 -4.43
CA HIS A 212 -15.76 -9.89 -3.38
C HIS A 212 -15.08 -9.66 -2.02
N PHE A 213 -15.84 -9.20 -1.02
CA PHE A 213 -15.30 -8.82 0.27
C PHE A 213 -16.26 -9.17 1.43
N GLU A 214 -15.90 -10.16 2.24
CA GLU A 214 -16.64 -10.56 3.44
C GLU A 214 -16.16 -9.76 4.68
N GLY A 215 -16.59 -8.51 4.82
CA GLY A 215 -16.03 -7.54 5.77
C GLY A 215 -15.92 -8.03 7.23
N GLN A 216 -16.89 -8.76 7.76
CA GLN A 216 -16.83 -9.27 9.14
C GLN A 216 -15.79 -10.37 9.33
N ALA A 217 -15.69 -11.30 8.37
CA ALA A 217 -14.70 -12.37 8.38
C ALA A 217 -13.30 -11.77 8.24
N VAL A 218 -13.11 -10.88 7.27
CA VAL A 218 -11.85 -10.16 7.02
C VAL A 218 -11.41 -9.38 8.25
N PHE A 219 -12.30 -8.61 8.89
CA PHE A 219 -11.98 -7.87 10.12
C PHE A 219 -11.37 -8.76 11.21
N LYS A 220 -12.04 -9.89 11.51
CA LYS A 220 -11.59 -10.81 12.56
C LYS A 220 -10.23 -11.43 12.26
N ILE A 221 -10.05 -11.89 11.01
CA ILE A 221 -8.81 -12.55 10.58
C ILE A 221 -7.67 -11.52 10.53
N ALA A 222 -7.93 -10.29 10.04
CA ALA A 222 -6.95 -9.22 9.96
C ALA A 222 -6.42 -8.81 11.33
N VAL A 223 -7.29 -8.56 12.31
CA VAL A 223 -6.88 -8.21 13.68
C VAL A 223 -6.02 -9.31 14.31
N GLN A 224 -6.40 -10.59 14.10
CA GLN A 224 -5.63 -11.72 14.61
C GLN A 224 -4.29 -11.89 13.90
N GLY A 225 -4.30 -11.76 12.57
CA GLY A 225 -3.10 -11.90 11.73
C GLY A 225 -2.06 -10.82 12.03
N ILE A 226 -2.48 -9.55 12.03
CA ILE A 226 -1.62 -8.39 12.33
C ILE A 226 -1.00 -8.52 13.72
N ALA A 227 -1.83 -8.59 14.78
CA ALA A 227 -1.31 -8.63 16.14
C ALA A 227 -0.48 -9.90 16.42
N GLY A 228 -0.94 -11.08 15.98
CA GLY A 228 -0.22 -12.32 16.20
C GLY A 228 1.11 -12.38 15.45
N SER A 229 1.19 -11.85 14.23
CA SER A 229 2.43 -11.76 13.47
C SER A 229 3.41 -10.78 14.12
N ALA A 230 2.95 -9.60 14.53
CA ALA A 230 3.78 -8.61 15.21
C ALA A 230 4.35 -9.15 16.54
N THR A 231 3.50 -9.84 17.33
CA THR A 231 3.97 -10.48 18.58
C THR A 231 5.09 -11.49 18.31
N ARG A 232 4.90 -12.41 17.35
CA ARG A 232 5.95 -13.40 17.03
C ARG A 232 7.22 -12.79 16.46
N ALA A 233 7.09 -11.71 15.69
CA ALA A 233 8.26 -10.99 15.19
C ALA A 233 9.04 -10.32 16.33
N LEU A 234 8.36 -9.67 17.26
CA LEU A 234 8.97 -9.08 18.46
C LEU A 234 9.67 -10.15 19.31
N GLU A 235 8.99 -11.26 19.61
CA GLU A 235 9.58 -12.39 20.37
C GLU A 235 10.85 -12.92 19.71
N ARG A 236 10.91 -13.03 18.36
CA ARG A 236 12.11 -13.45 17.62
C ARG A 236 13.24 -12.44 17.71
N ALA A 237 12.93 -11.16 17.82
CA ALA A 237 13.90 -10.10 18.06
C ALA A 237 14.35 -10.00 19.53
N GLY A 238 13.73 -10.77 20.43
CA GLY A 238 13.98 -10.66 21.88
C GLY A 238 13.37 -9.41 22.52
N LEU A 239 12.34 -8.84 21.88
CA LEU A 239 11.68 -7.61 22.29
C LEU A 239 10.21 -7.88 22.68
N GLY A 240 9.63 -6.93 23.42
CA GLY A 240 8.22 -6.90 23.79
C GLY A 240 7.50 -5.67 23.24
N ALA A 241 6.19 -5.57 23.52
CA ALA A 241 5.39 -4.44 23.08
C ALA A 241 5.85 -3.09 23.70
N ASP A 242 6.45 -3.15 24.89
CA ASP A 242 6.96 -1.95 25.60
C ASP A 242 8.21 -1.38 24.91
N ASP A 243 8.97 -2.18 24.20
CA ASP A 243 10.18 -1.80 23.47
C ASP A 243 9.89 -1.12 22.13
N VAL A 244 8.63 -1.14 21.65
CA VAL A 244 8.24 -0.59 20.36
C VAL A 244 8.07 0.93 20.45
N ASP A 245 8.79 1.70 19.64
CA ASP A 245 8.64 3.14 19.55
C ASP A 245 7.49 3.54 18.62
N ILE A 246 7.39 2.87 17.47
CA ILE A 246 6.31 3.13 16.51
C ILE A 246 5.88 1.86 15.75
N VAL A 247 4.56 1.71 15.58
CA VAL A 247 3.95 0.74 14.68
C VAL A 247 3.45 1.46 13.43
N ILE A 248 3.87 1.03 12.25
CA ILE A 248 3.39 1.52 10.96
C ILE A 248 2.63 0.37 10.28
N PRO A 249 1.32 0.23 10.53
CA PRO A 249 0.53 -0.86 9.99
C PRO A 249 0.09 -0.57 8.55
N HIS A 250 -0.26 -1.62 7.82
CA HIS A 250 -1.08 -1.48 6.63
C HIS A 250 -2.35 -0.69 6.95
N GLN A 251 -2.61 0.35 6.18
CA GLN A 251 -3.73 1.27 6.34
C GLN A 251 -5.02 0.66 5.74
N ALA A 252 -5.49 -0.45 6.35
CA ALA A 252 -6.64 -1.19 5.85
C ALA A 252 -7.98 -0.53 6.21
N ASN A 253 -8.11 -0.16 7.47
CA ASN A 253 -9.32 0.40 8.09
C ASN A 253 -8.95 0.86 9.51
N GLY A 254 -9.36 2.06 9.91
CA GLY A 254 -9.02 2.63 11.21
C GLY A 254 -9.42 1.73 12.39
N ARG A 255 -10.59 1.06 12.32
CA ARG A 255 -11.04 0.13 13.36
C ARG A 255 -10.22 -1.15 13.45
N ILE A 256 -9.70 -1.64 12.30
CA ILE A 256 -8.78 -2.79 12.28
C ILE A 256 -7.48 -2.39 12.94
N ILE A 257 -6.92 -1.24 12.57
CA ILE A 257 -5.66 -0.69 13.12
C ILE A 257 -5.77 -0.56 14.64
N GLU A 258 -6.80 0.13 15.14
CA GLU A 258 -7.03 0.31 16.58
C GLU A 258 -7.19 -1.03 17.33
N SER A 259 -7.95 -1.96 16.76
CA SER A 259 -8.19 -3.27 17.39
C SER A 259 -6.92 -4.13 17.42
N ALA A 260 -6.09 -4.07 16.36
CA ALA A 260 -4.82 -4.78 16.28
C ALA A 260 -3.79 -4.20 17.28
N ALA A 261 -3.67 -2.88 17.36
CA ALA A 261 -2.79 -2.19 18.31
C ALA A 261 -3.14 -2.54 19.77
N ARG A 262 -4.41 -2.46 20.12
CA ARG A 262 -4.91 -2.86 21.44
C ARG A 262 -4.59 -4.32 21.77
N ARG A 263 -4.73 -5.22 20.77
CA ARG A 263 -4.41 -6.64 20.96
C ARG A 263 -2.90 -6.90 21.06
N LEU A 264 -2.08 -6.11 20.39
CA LEU A 264 -0.61 -6.14 20.49
C LEU A 264 -0.12 -5.59 21.83
N GLY A 265 -0.92 -4.76 22.51
CA GLY A 265 -0.56 -4.09 23.77
C GLY A 265 0.26 -2.82 23.55
N VAL A 266 0.17 -2.18 22.37
CA VAL A 266 0.84 -0.93 22.05
C VAL A 266 -0.16 0.23 22.16
N ASP A 267 0.23 1.32 22.79
CA ASP A 267 -0.58 2.53 22.92
C ASP A 267 -0.86 3.15 21.55
N SER A 268 -2.06 3.70 21.38
CA SER A 268 -2.49 4.31 20.12
C SER A 268 -1.60 5.47 19.66
N GLU A 269 -0.96 6.17 20.57
CA GLU A 269 -0.01 7.25 20.27
C GLU A 269 1.26 6.75 19.56
N ARG A 270 1.60 5.49 19.74
CA ARG A 270 2.72 4.82 19.04
C ARG A 270 2.31 4.18 17.71
N VAL A 271 1.05 4.33 17.29
CA VAL A 271 0.57 3.80 16.01
C VAL A 271 0.44 4.92 15.00
N PHE A 272 1.07 4.76 13.84
CA PHE A 272 0.95 5.74 12.76
C PHE A 272 -0.29 5.47 11.91
N VAL A 273 -1.09 6.51 11.66
CA VAL A 273 -2.34 6.42 10.91
C VAL A 273 -2.45 7.59 9.95
N ASN A 274 -2.52 7.32 8.65
CA ASN A 274 -2.77 8.31 7.60
C ASN A 274 -3.93 7.92 6.66
N ILE A 275 -4.67 6.88 7.01
CA ILE A 275 -5.76 6.32 6.20
C ILE A 275 -6.85 7.35 5.87
N GLY A 276 -7.06 8.34 6.74
CA GLY A 276 -8.11 9.35 6.58
C GLY A 276 -8.03 10.12 5.26
N GLN A 277 -6.82 10.36 4.76
CA GLN A 277 -6.55 11.15 3.54
C GLN A 277 -6.21 10.32 2.30
N LEU A 278 -5.90 9.04 2.48
CA LEU A 278 -5.40 8.19 1.40
C LEU A 278 -6.30 7.00 1.11
N GLY A 279 -7.15 6.63 2.08
CA GLY A 279 -7.87 5.39 2.03
C GLY A 279 -6.92 4.18 2.14
N ASN A 280 -7.41 3.03 1.73
CA ASN A 280 -6.63 1.80 1.66
C ASN A 280 -5.94 1.69 0.29
N THR A 281 -4.65 1.97 0.23
CA THR A 281 -3.80 1.84 -0.97
C THR A 281 -3.08 0.49 -1.04
N ALA A 282 -3.62 -0.55 -0.41
CA ALA A 282 -3.11 -1.94 -0.38
C ALA A 282 -1.58 -2.01 -0.17
N ALA A 283 -0.80 -2.54 -1.14
CA ALA A 283 0.65 -2.71 -0.98
C ALA A 283 1.41 -1.38 -0.88
N ALA A 284 0.88 -0.27 -1.40
CA ALA A 284 1.48 1.05 -1.30
C ALA A 284 1.33 1.69 0.10
N SER A 285 0.40 1.21 0.93
CA SER A 285 0.02 1.89 2.17
C SER A 285 1.15 2.00 3.19
N ILE A 286 1.94 0.94 3.40
CA ILE A 286 3.06 0.97 4.36
C ILE A 286 4.18 1.91 3.88
N PRO A 287 4.72 1.82 2.65
CA PRO A 287 5.78 2.73 2.24
C PRO A 287 5.32 4.19 2.17
N MET A 288 4.05 4.46 1.85
CA MET A 288 3.49 5.82 1.96
C MET A 288 3.39 6.27 3.42
N ALA A 289 2.98 5.38 4.33
CA ALA A 289 2.92 5.68 5.76
C ALA A 289 4.31 5.87 6.38
N ILE A 290 5.33 5.12 5.95
CA ILE A 290 6.74 5.35 6.34
C ILE A 290 7.16 6.77 5.96
N SER A 291 6.90 7.18 4.72
CA SER A 291 7.23 8.53 4.25
C SER A 291 6.56 9.61 5.10
N ASP A 292 5.25 9.51 5.35
CA ASP A 292 4.52 10.47 6.19
C ASP A 292 4.99 10.45 7.65
N ALA A 293 5.35 9.28 8.19
CA ALA A 293 5.83 9.16 9.57
C ALA A 293 7.19 9.83 9.76
N VAL A 294 8.10 9.67 8.80
CA VAL A 294 9.43 10.34 8.81
C VAL A 294 9.25 11.84 8.62
N ASP A 295 8.49 12.27 7.62
CA ASP A 295 8.26 13.70 7.31
C ASP A 295 7.60 14.46 8.48
N SER A 296 6.74 13.77 9.25
CA SER A 296 6.11 14.36 10.44
C SER A 296 6.94 14.24 11.72
N GLY A 297 8.19 13.76 11.65
CA GLY A 297 9.09 13.59 12.79
C GLY A 297 8.61 12.55 13.82
N ARG A 298 7.80 11.57 13.35
CA ARG A 298 7.31 10.46 14.19
C ARG A 298 8.28 9.29 14.27
N VAL A 299 9.31 9.28 13.43
CA VAL A 299 10.40 8.30 13.43
C VAL A 299 11.70 9.01 13.79
N ASN A 300 12.40 8.50 14.78
CA ASN A 300 13.68 9.02 15.25
C ASN A 300 14.80 8.03 14.98
N PRO A 301 16.08 8.46 15.03
CA PRO A 301 17.20 7.53 15.01
C PRO A 301 17.08 6.49 16.15
N ASP A 302 17.45 5.25 15.83
CA ASP A 302 17.43 4.09 16.72
C ASP A 302 16.05 3.59 17.18
N ASP A 303 14.94 4.20 16.71
CA ASP A 303 13.58 3.73 17.02
C ASP A 303 13.37 2.25 16.61
N VAL A 304 12.71 1.50 17.47
CA VAL A 304 12.18 0.17 17.15
C VAL A 304 10.86 0.34 16.41
N VAL A 305 10.91 0.07 15.11
CA VAL A 305 9.78 0.21 14.19
C VAL A 305 9.18 -1.16 13.88
N VAL A 306 7.85 -1.26 13.97
CA VAL A 306 7.12 -2.47 13.56
C VAL A 306 6.28 -2.16 12.32
N LEU A 307 6.64 -2.77 11.19
CA LEU A 307 5.78 -2.80 9.99
C LEU A 307 4.92 -4.05 10.05
N THR A 308 3.60 -3.92 9.89
CA THR A 308 2.71 -5.08 9.96
C THR A 308 1.56 -4.97 8.98
N ALA A 309 1.20 -6.07 8.33
CA ALA A 309 0.17 -6.11 7.30
C ALA A 309 -0.67 -7.38 7.33
N PHE A 310 -1.85 -7.27 6.72
CA PHE A 310 -2.73 -8.35 6.35
C PHE A 310 -3.25 -8.10 4.92
N GLY A 311 -3.42 -9.15 4.14
CA GLY A 311 -3.85 -9.04 2.75
C GLY A 311 -4.73 -10.20 2.28
N GLY A 312 -5.30 -10.03 1.09
CA GLY A 312 -6.00 -11.12 0.40
C GLY A 312 -5.09 -12.32 0.19
N GLY A 313 -5.69 -13.51 0.30
CA GLY A 313 -4.96 -14.74 0.14
C GLY A 313 -5.41 -15.84 1.13
N VAL A 314 -5.66 -15.72 2.42
CA VAL A 314 -5.21 -14.55 3.16
C VAL A 314 -3.74 -14.67 3.51
N THR A 315 -3.08 -13.52 3.57
CA THR A 315 -1.66 -13.43 3.93
C THR A 315 -1.48 -12.43 5.07
N TRP A 316 -0.44 -12.57 5.87
CA TRP A 316 -0.05 -11.60 6.90
C TRP A 316 1.46 -11.59 7.06
N GLY A 317 1.97 -10.52 7.62
CA GLY A 317 3.37 -10.44 7.96
C GLY A 317 3.71 -9.24 8.82
N SER A 318 4.84 -9.35 9.52
CA SER A 318 5.42 -8.27 10.30
C SER A 318 6.94 -8.25 10.18
N ILE A 319 7.48 -7.06 10.16
CA ILE A 319 8.92 -6.76 10.22
C ILE A 319 9.15 -5.98 11.51
N VAL A 320 10.12 -6.39 12.30
CA VAL A 320 10.68 -5.58 13.38
C VAL A 320 12.04 -5.09 12.92
N MET A 321 12.24 -3.80 12.98
CA MET A 321 13.50 -3.18 12.55
C MET A 321 13.94 -2.11 13.54
N GLN A 322 15.23 -1.91 13.65
CA GLN A 322 15.82 -0.74 14.27
C GLN A 322 16.08 0.30 13.19
N TRP A 323 15.51 1.49 13.34
CA TRP A 323 15.73 2.57 12.39
C TRP A 323 17.19 3.00 12.44
N GLY A 324 17.74 3.39 11.29
CA GLY A 324 19.10 3.93 11.24
C GLY A 324 19.21 5.35 11.80
N ASP A 325 20.39 5.91 11.68
CA ASP A 325 20.69 7.28 12.14
C ASP A 325 20.09 8.38 11.27
N ARG A 326 19.58 8.02 10.07
CA ARG A 326 19.09 8.98 9.09
C ARG A 326 17.57 9.10 9.10
N THR A 327 17.10 10.31 9.43
CA THR A 327 15.69 10.71 9.34
C THR A 327 15.49 11.90 8.38
N GLU A 328 16.59 12.48 7.88
CA GLU A 328 16.56 13.58 6.91
C GLU A 328 16.98 13.09 5.53
N PRO A 329 16.34 13.57 4.44
CA PRO A 329 16.73 13.21 3.09
C PRO A 329 18.10 13.78 2.71
N VAL A 330 18.90 13.03 1.94
CA VAL A 330 20.15 13.52 1.35
C VAL A 330 19.87 14.52 0.23
N GLY A 331 18.79 14.31 -0.49
CA GLY A 331 18.32 15.16 -1.58
C GLY A 331 16.83 14.97 -1.84
N THR A 332 16.30 15.81 -2.71
CA THR A 332 14.89 15.81 -3.11
C THR A 332 14.75 15.66 -4.63
N HIS A 333 13.60 15.19 -5.08
CA HIS A 333 13.24 15.11 -6.49
C HIS A 333 11.98 15.93 -6.74
N GLU A 334 12.13 17.00 -7.54
CA GLU A 334 11.07 17.98 -7.84
C GLU A 334 10.07 17.53 -8.93
N GLY A 335 10.20 16.29 -9.43
CA GLY A 335 9.28 15.77 -10.44
C GLY A 335 7.88 15.57 -9.88
N GLU A 336 6.88 15.84 -10.74
CA GLU A 336 5.47 15.67 -10.45
C GLU A 336 4.81 14.79 -11.52
N LEU A 337 3.62 14.27 -11.21
CA LEU A 337 2.80 13.61 -12.22
C LEU A 337 2.33 14.63 -13.26
N PRO A 338 2.05 14.21 -14.50
CA PRO A 338 1.45 15.10 -15.51
C PRO A 338 0.21 15.79 -14.93
N PRO A 339 0.02 17.09 -15.21
CA PRO A 339 -1.19 17.79 -14.75
C PRO A 339 -2.44 17.20 -15.41
N THR A 340 -3.57 17.30 -14.72
CA THR A 340 -4.89 16.87 -15.25
C THR A 340 -5.97 17.86 -14.85
N ASP A 341 -6.89 18.12 -15.77
CA ASP A 341 -8.13 18.85 -15.52
C ASP A 341 -9.32 17.89 -15.33
N ALA A 342 -9.07 16.56 -15.38
CA ALA A 342 -10.10 15.56 -15.19
C ALA A 342 -10.65 15.61 -13.77
N THR A 343 -11.98 15.65 -13.66
CA THR A 343 -12.67 15.45 -12.38
C THR A 343 -12.64 13.99 -11.98
N VAL A 344 -12.97 13.71 -10.72
CA VAL A 344 -13.08 12.31 -10.25
C VAL A 344 -14.13 11.55 -11.06
N PHE A 345 -15.24 12.18 -11.46
CA PHE A 345 -16.29 11.54 -12.25
C PHE A 345 -15.85 11.22 -13.67
N ASP A 346 -15.00 12.07 -14.28
CA ASP A 346 -14.41 11.78 -15.59
C ASP A 346 -13.52 10.53 -15.52
N LEU A 347 -12.75 10.37 -14.44
CA LEU A 347 -11.90 9.19 -14.24
C LEU A 347 -12.69 7.91 -13.92
N LEU A 348 -13.85 8.05 -13.31
CA LEU A 348 -14.72 6.91 -12.94
C LEU A 348 -15.74 6.54 -14.01
N GLU A 349 -15.91 7.35 -15.08
CA GLU A 349 -16.96 7.16 -16.10
C GLU A 349 -16.99 5.74 -16.65
N SER A 350 -15.87 5.25 -17.18
CA SER A 350 -15.76 3.90 -17.74
C SER A 350 -16.06 2.79 -16.71
N ASN A 351 -15.71 3.01 -15.45
CA ASN A 351 -16.00 2.10 -14.36
C ASN A 351 -17.49 2.06 -14.02
N LEU A 352 -18.10 3.24 -13.89
CA LEU A 352 -19.54 3.39 -13.62
C LEU A 352 -20.38 2.76 -14.72
N ASP A 353 -20.01 2.96 -16.00
CA ASP A 353 -20.68 2.35 -17.15
C ASP A 353 -20.54 0.83 -17.16
N PHE A 354 -19.35 0.31 -16.84
CA PHE A 354 -19.11 -1.12 -16.80
C PHE A 354 -19.96 -1.84 -15.76
N TYR A 355 -20.10 -1.26 -14.56
CA TYR A 355 -20.88 -1.86 -13.47
C TYR A 355 -22.37 -1.49 -13.50
N ALA A 356 -22.83 -0.56 -14.36
CA ALA A 356 -24.22 -0.14 -14.45
C ALA A 356 -25.23 -1.28 -14.58
N PRO A 357 -24.97 -2.38 -15.33
CA PRO A 357 -25.93 -3.49 -15.44
C PRO A 357 -26.25 -4.19 -14.12
N LEU A 358 -25.34 -4.16 -13.11
CA LEU A 358 -25.59 -4.75 -11.78
C LEU A 358 -26.67 -3.99 -10.99
N HIS A 359 -26.89 -2.73 -11.33
CA HIS A 359 -27.72 -1.78 -10.59
C HIS A 359 -28.92 -1.30 -11.40
N ALA A 360 -29.28 -2.01 -12.49
CA ALA A 360 -30.35 -1.58 -13.41
C ALA A 360 -31.73 -1.48 -12.73
N ASP A 361 -31.97 -2.26 -11.67
CA ASP A 361 -33.23 -2.29 -10.91
C ASP A 361 -33.19 -1.43 -9.64
N GLU A 362 -32.05 -0.77 -9.33
CA GLU A 362 -31.92 0.09 -8.16
C GLU A 362 -32.37 1.52 -8.47
N PRO A 363 -33.05 2.21 -7.53
CA PRO A 363 -33.37 3.63 -7.72
C PRO A 363 -32.05 4.43 -7.80
N PRO A 364 -32.01 5.53 -8.59
CA PRO A 364 -30.85 6.39 -8.61
C PRO A 364 -30.51 6.89 -7.20
N ALA A 365 -29.23 7.02 -6.88
CA ALA A 365 -28.80 7.65 -5.64
C ALA A 365 -29.40 9.06 -5.55
N THR A 366 -30.04 9.38 -4.43
CA THR A 366 -30.82 10.64 -4.22
C THR A 366 -29.92 11.80 -3.87
#